data_170bba3fe44e702ed1417528ca0da24e
#
_entry.id   170bba3fe44e702ed1417528ca0da24e
#
_cell.length_a   1.000
_cell.length_b   1.000
_cell.length_c   1.000
_cell.angle_alpha   90.00
_cell.angle_beta   90.00
_cell.angle_gamma   90.00
#
_symmetry.space_group_name_H-M   'P 1'
#
loop_
_entity.id
_entity.type
_entity.pdbx_description
1 polymer ?
#
loop_
_entity_poly.entity_id
_entity_poly.type
_entity_poly.pdbx_seq_one_letter_code
_entity_poly.pdbx_strand_id
1 'polypeptide(L)'
;MKLKKINEKLQEALIENGLTEANAMQQETFSTLKSGADCIIIGQNGTGKSTTIVINVIQQLVREGEESPRALIIVEDKAKVLAMEELFEKFGKYTDLRVYGVHDKGDMEYDKNYVSTGIDVLIGTPIKLSEMFTTAGYNVNRLKMFILDDADPILKLRHETKKNKRKVTRGFD
;
A
#
# COMPACT_ATOMS: atom_id res chain seq x y z
N MET A 1 -10.23 -18.20 -6.01
CA MET A 1 -9.02 -18.55 -5.22
C MET A 1 -9.44 -19.19 -3.91
N LYS A 2 -8.96 -20.38 -3.60
CA LYS A 2 -9.33 -21.11 -2.38
C LYS A 2 -8.42 -20.68 -1.21
N LEU A 3 -8.82 -19.64 -0.50
CA LEU A 3 -8.22 -19.22 0.76
C LEU A 3 -9.25 -19.40 1.88
N LYS A 4 -8.79 -19.89 3.03
CA LYS A 4 -9.70 -20.23 4.15
C LYS A 4 -10.38 -18.99 4.72
N LYS A 5 -11.72 -18.91 4.59
CA LYS A 5 -12.55 -17.78 5.03
C LYS A 5 -12.20 -16.45 4.32
N ILE A 6 -11.91 -16.49 3.04
CA ILE A 6 -11.77 -15.29 2.22
C ILE A 6 -13.12 -14.55 2.13
N ASN A 7 -13.06 -13.21 2.08
CA ASN A 7 -14.24 -12.40 1.87
C ASN A 7 -14.89 -12.72 0.51
N GLU A 8 -16.20 -12.89 0.46
CA GLU A 8 -16.94 -13.31 -0.74
C GLU A 8 -16.80 -12.31 -1.90
N LYS A 9 -16.87 -11.01 -1.62
CA LYS A 9 -16.73 -9.97 -2.64
C LYS A 9 -15.33 -9.94 -3.25
N LEU A 10 -14.32 -10.17 -2.43
CA LEU A 10 -12.94 -10.31 -2.89
C LEU A 10 -12.77 -11.58 -3.73
N GLN A 11 -13.32 -12.69 -3.29
CA GLN A 11 -13.26 -13.95 -4.01
C GLN A 11 -13.91 -13.85 -5.40
N GLU A 12 -15.06 -13.21 -5.50
CA GLU A 12 -15.75 -12.98 -6.78
C GLU A 12 -14.89 -12.20 -7.76
N ALA A 13 -14.27 -11.10 -7.32
CA ALA A 13 -13.37 -10.30 -8.14
C ALA A 13 -12.11 -11.08 -8.58
N LEU A 14 -11.55 -11.92 -7.70
CA LEU A 14 -10.41 -12.76 -8.02
C LEU A 14 -10.74 -13.80 -9.09
N ILE A 15 -11.88 -14.46 -8.99
CA ILE A 15 -12.35 -15.44 -9.98
C ILE A 15 -12.59 -14.78 -11.34
N GLU A 16 -13.24 -13.63 -11.39
CA GLU A 16 -13.47 -12.86 -12.62
C GLU A 16 -12.16 -12.48 -13.33
N ASN A 17 -11.08 -12.26 -12.59
CA ASN A 17 -9.75 -11.95 -13.12
C ASN A 17 -8.88 -13.20 -13.32
N GLY A 18 -9.46 -14.39 -13.32
CA GLY A 18 -8.76 -15.64 -13.61
C GLY A 18 -7.89 -16.17 -12.47
N LEU A 19 -7.96 -15.58 -11.27
CA LEU A 19 -7.22 -16.02 -10.08
C LEU A 19 -8.04 -17.00 -9.26
N THR A 20 -8.11 -18.24 -9.76
CA THR A 20 -8.90 -19.31 -9.14
C THR A 20 -8.15 -20.08 -8.07
N GLU A 21 -6.81 -20.07 -8.11
CA GLU A 21 -5.95 -20.76 -7.15
C GLU A 21 -4.90 -19.83 -6.55
N ALA A 22 -4.63 -19.99 -5.27
CA ALA A 22 -3.55 -19.29 -4.58
C ALA A 22 -2.27 -20.11 -4.67
N ASN A 23 -1.15 -19.44 -4.99
CA ASN A 23 0.16 -20.08 -4.87
C ASN A 23 0.58 -20.24 -3.40
N ALA A 24 1.67 -20.97 -3.15
CA ALA A 24 2.13 -21.27 -1.78
C ALA A 24 2.43 -19.98 -0.97
N MET A 25 3.07 -19.00 -1.59
CA MET A 25 3.36 -17.69 -0.95
C MET A 25 2.06 -16.97 -0.55
N GLN A 26 1.07 -16.93 -1.42
CA GLN A 26 -0.23 -16.29 -1.15
C GLN A 26 -0.99 -16.98 -0.03
N GLN A 27 -0.97 -18.31 0.02
CA GLN A 27 -1.61 -19.09 1.09
C GLN A 27 -0.96 -18.87 2.45
N GLU A 28 0.38 -18.91 2.49
CA GLU A 28 1.15 -18.70 3.72
C GLU A 28 1.01 -17.27 4.25
N THR A 29 1.14 -16.28 3.38
CA THR A 29 0.97 -14.86 3.74
C THR A 29 -0.43 -14.59 4.28
N PHE A 30 -1.45 -15.08 3.60
CA PHE A 30 -2.85 -14.92 4.03
C PHE A 30 -3.10 -15.51 5.41
N SER A 31 -2.58 -16.72 5.67
CA SER A 31 -2.69 -17.37 6.97
C SER A 31 -1.94 -16.63 8.07
N THR A 32 -0.71 -16.17 7.78
CA THR A 32 0.13 -15.44 8.72
C THR A 32 -0.49 -14.12 9.14
N LEU A 33 -0.90 -13.29 8.18
CA LEU A 33 -1.52 -12.00 8.46
C LEU A 33 -2.87 -12.14 9.16
N LYS A 34 -3.62 -13.18 8.86
CA LYS A 34 -4.88 -13.48 9.55
C LYS A 34 -4.69 -13.83 11.01
N SER A 35 -3.56 -14.40 11.40
CA SER A 35 -3.21 -14.65 12.81
C SER A 35 -2.79 -13.37 13.56
N GLY A 36 -2.66 -12.23 12.87
CA GLY A 36 -2.20 -10.96 13.44
C GLY A 36 -0.69 -10.80 13.49
N ALA A 37 0.07 -11.72 12.87
CA ALA A 37 1.52 -11.65 12.82
C ALA A 37 2.02 -10.75 11.67
N ASP A 38 3.18 -10.13 11.86
CA ASP A 38 3.89 -9.43 10.79
C ASP A 38 4.50 -10.42 9.80
N CYS A 39 4.70 -9.97 8.56
CA CYS A 39 5.18 -10.81 7.48
C CYS A 39 6.20 -10.08 6.61
N ILE A 40 7.27 -10.77 6.25
CA ILE A 40 8.24 -10.35 5.23
C ILE A 40 8.15 -11.35 4.07
N ILE A 41 7.83 -10.83 2.89
CA ILE A 41 7.72 -11.65 1.67
C ILE A 41 8.97 -11.43 0.83
N ILE A 42 9.72 -12.50 0.60
CA ILE A 42 10.89 -12.50 -0.27
C ILE A 42 10.57 -13.37 -1.50
N GLY A 43 10.71 -12.78 -2.67
CA GLY A 43 10.45 -13.49 -3.91
C GLY A 43 10.91 -12.69 -5.12
N GLN A 44 11.04 -13.36 -6.25
CA GLN A 44 11.40 -12.74 -7.52
C GLN A 44 10.25 -11.87 -8.06
N ASN A 45 10.57 -10.96 -9.00
CA ASN A 45 9.57 -10.20 -9.71
C ASN A 45 8.63 -11.13 -10.50
N GLY A 46 7.34 -10.78 -10.55
CA GLY A 46 6.33 -11.57 -11.25
C GLY A 46 5.77 -12.77 -10.47
N THR A 47 6.11 -12.93 -9.19
CA THR A 47 5.59 -14.01 -8.33
C THR A 47 4.23 -13.69 -7.67
N GLY A 48 3.67 -12.52 -7.95
CA GLY A 48 2.37 -12.11 -7.40
C GLY A 48 2.45 -11.43 -6.02
N LYS A 49 3.58 -10.83 -5.66
CA LYS A 49 3.75 -10.13 -4.37
C LYS A 49 2.79 -8.95 -4.22
N SER A 50 2.69 -8.07 -5.21
CA SER A 50 1.79 -6.91 -5.17
C SER A 50 0.32 -7.34 -5.13
N THR A 51 -0.06 -8.35 -5.89
CA THR A 51 -1.39 -8.97 -5.80
C THR A 51 -1.67 -9.52 -4.41
N THR A 52 -0.70 -10.17 -3.79
CA THR A 52 -0.80 -10.69 -2.42
C THR A 52 -1.03 -9.56 -1.41
N ILE A 53 -0.35 -8.43 -1.55
CA ILE A 53 -0.57 -7.24 -0.72
C ILE A 53 -2.03 -6.79 -0.84
N VAL A 54 -2.52 -6.59 -2.04
CA VAL A 54 -3.89 -6.10 -2.31
C VAL A 54 -4.94 -7.04 -1.75
N ILE A 55 -4.80 -8.35 -1.95
CA ILE A 55 -5.71 -9.37 -1.40
C ILE A 55 -5.78 -9.24 0.13
N ASN A 56 -4.64 -9.14 0.79
CA ASN A 56 -4.60 -9.08 2.26
C ASN A 56 -5.14 -7.76 2.81
N VAL A 57 -4.89 -6.65 2.15
CA VAL A 57 -5.46 -5.34 2.56
C VAL A 57 -6.98 -5.37 2.45
N ILE A 58 -7.52 -5.81 1.32
CA ILE A 58 -8.98 -5.91 1.13
C ILE A 58 -9.59 -6.87 2.15
N GLN A 59 -8.97 -8.02 2.38
CA GLN A 59 -9.44 -9.01 3.34
C GLN A 59 -9.50 -8.46 4.76
N GLN A 60 -8.51 -7.70 5.18
CA GLN A 60 -8.44 -7.18 6.54
C GLN A 60 -9.30 -5.95 6.78
N LEU A 61 -9.42 -5.07 5.80
CA LEU A 61 -10.23 -3.86 5.94
C LEU A 61 -11.72 -4.10 5.71
N VAL A 62 -12.06 -5.03 4.83
CA VAL A 62 -13.40 -5.53 4.51
C VAL A 62 -14.33 -4.50 3.89
N ARG A 63 -14.44 -3.30 4.47
CA ARG A 63 -15.37 -2.22 4.07
C ARG A 63 -14.79 -0.85 4.39
N GLU A 64 -15.44 0.22 3.88
CA GLU A 64 -15.08 1.57 4.24
C GLU A 64 -15.09 1.79 5.76
N GLY A 65 -14.20 2.62 6.22
CA GLY A 65 -14.09 3.01 7.61
C GLY A 65 -14.36 4.49 7.80
N GLU A 66 -13.70 5.06 8.78
CA GLU A 66 -13.74 6.49 9.12
C GLU A 66 -12.88 7.33 8.15
N GLU A 67 -12.57 8.57 8.52
CA GLU A 67 -11.84 9.51 7.65
C GLU A 67 -10.37 9.15 7.45
N SER A 68 -9.70 8.63 8.49
CA SER A 68 -8.26 8.35 8.45
C SER A 68 -7.93 7.02 7.78
N PRO A 69 -6.82 6.94 7.00
CA PRO A 69 -6.41 5.70 6.38
C PRO A 69 -6.09 4.61 7.39
N ARG A 70 -6.51 3.39 7.07
CA ARG A 70 -6.27 2.19 7.87
C ARG A 70 -5.15 1.32 7.28
N ALA A 71 -4.81 1.53 6.02
CA ALA A 71 -3.63 0.94 5.39
C ALA A 71 -2.79 2.01 4.69
N LEU A 72 -1.49 1.94 4.87
CA LEU A 72 -0.49 2.78 4.20
C LEU A 72 0.46 1.89 3.43
N ILE A 73 0.52 2.08 2.11
CA ILE A 73 1.36 1.30 1.20
C ILE A 73 2.40 2.24 0.57
N ILE A 74 3.66 1.96 0.85
CA ILE A 74 4.79 2.72 0.28
C ILE A 74 5.35 1.94 -0.89
N VAL A 75 5.43 2.61 -2.04
CA VAL A 75 6.00 2.10 -3.28
C VAL A 75 7.09 3.04 -3.79
N GLU A 76 7.94 2.54 -4.70
CA GLU A 76 9.15 3.25 -5.13
C GLU A 76 8.87 4.52 -5.92
N ASP A 77 7.93 4.50 -6.88
CA ASP A 77 7.72 5.56 -7.85
C ASP A 77 6.25 5.68 -8.32
N LYS A 78 5.98 6.71 -9.13
CA LYS A 78 4.66 6.97 -9.71
C LYS A 78 4.10 5.76 -10.46
N ALA A 79 4.91 5.08 -11.28
CA ALA A 79 4.44 3.94 -12.06
C ALA A 79 3.91 2.82 -11.17
N LYS A 80 4.57 2.56 -10.05
CA LYS A 80 4.13 1.58 -9.05
C LYS A 80 2.92 2.03 -8.25
N VAL A 81 2.76 3.33 -7.99
CA VAL A 81 1.52 3.88 -7.40
C VAL A 81 0.33 3.55 -8.31
N LEU A 82 0.43 3.89 -9.59
CA LEU A 82 -0.65 3.64 -10.57
C LEU A 82 -0.95 2.15 -10.75
N ALA A 83 0.08 1.31 -10.78
CA ALA A 83 -0.08 -0.14 -10.87
C ALA A 83 -0.79 -0.73 -9.64
N MET A 84 -0.48 -0.23 -8.45
CA MET A 84 -1.12 -0.65 -7.22
C MET A 84 -2.59 -0.21 -7.15
N GLU A 85 -2.88 1.02 -7.54
CA GLU A 85 -4.27 1.52 -7.66
C GLU A 85 -5.09 0.65 -8.62
N GLU A 86 -4.52 0.27 -9.78
CA GLU A 86 -5.17 -0.61 -10.75
C GLU A 86 -5.51 -1.98 -10.16
N LEU A 87 -4.63 -2.56 -9.36
CA LEU A 87 -4.90 -3.83 -8.67
C LEU A 87 -6.04 -3.71 -7.66
N PHE A 88 -6.13 -2.59 -6.93
CA PHE A 88 -7.26 -2.33 -6.04
C PHE A 88 -8.57 -2.14 -6.79
N GLU A 89 -8.56 -1.48 -7.94
CA GLU A 89 -9.75 -1.36 -8.81
C GLU A 89 -10.24 -2.75 -9.26
N LYS A 90 -9.33 -3.63 -9.67
CA LYS A 90 -9.67 -4.99 -10.10
C LYS A 90 -10.26 -5.84 -8.97
N PHE A 91 -9.53 -5.94 -7.87
CA PHE A 91 -9.85 -6.89 -6.81
C PHE A 91 -10.77 -6.32 -5.72
N GLY A 92 -10.80 -5.02 -5.58
CA GLY A 92 -11.71 -4.31 -4.68
C GLY A 92 -13.03 -3.86 -5.31
N LYS A 93 -13.30 -4.23 -6.54
CA LYS A 93 -14.41 -3.71 -7.36
C LYS A 93 -15.81 -3.91 -6.73
N TYR A 94 -16.00 -4.94 -5.94
CA TYR A 94 -17.25 -5.22 -5.24
C TYR A 94 -17.27 -4.72 -3.80
N THR A 95 -16.19 -4.10 -3.35
CA THR A 95 -16.07 -3.47 -2.03
C THR A 95 -16.32 -1.97 -2.13
N ASP A 96 -16.55 -1.33 -1.01
CA ASP A 96 -16.67 0.13 -0.87
C ASP A 96 -15.40 0.78 -0.32
N LEU A 97 -14.26 0.08 -0.36
CA LEU A 97 -12.98 0.62 0.07
C LEU A 97 -12.55 1.80 -0.79
N ARG A 98 -12.19 2.88 -0.11
CA ARG A 98 -11.71 4.12 -0.75
C ARG A 98 -10.20 4.08 -0.81
N VAL A 99 -9.66 4.01 -2.02
CA VAL A 99 -8.22 3.89 -2.29
C VAL A 99 -7.73 5.13 -3.03
N TYR A 100 -6.64 5.71 -2.59
CA TYR A 100 -6.04 6.87 -3.21
C TYR A 100 -4.52 6.79 -3.30
N GLY A 101 -3.97 7.07 -4.47
CA GLY A 101 -2.55 7.09 -4.73
C GLY A 101 -1.98 8.51 -4.86
N VAL A 102 -0.84 8.75 -4.24
CA VAL A 102 -0.12 10.03 -4.28
C VAL A 102 1.33 9.82 -4.70
N HIS A 103 1.88 10.77 -5.45
CA HIS A 103 3.26 10.71 -5.94
C HIS A 103 3.87 12.11 -6.14
N ASP A 104 5.18 12.17 -6.36
CA ASP A 104 5.94 13.41 -6.41
C ASP A 104 5.50 14.40 -7.50
N LYS A 105 4.87 13.91 -8.57
CA LYS A 105 4.34 14.72 -9.68
C LYS A 105 2.89 15.19 -9.48
N GLY A 106 2.26 14.84 -8.37
CA GLY A 106 0.91 15.25 -8.03
C GLY A 106 0.88 16.62 -7.35
N ASP A 107 -0.29 17.27 -7.38
CA ASP A 107 -0.53 18.52 -6.67
C ASP A 107 -0.77 18.27 -5.18
N MET A 108 0.02 18.90 -4.32
CA MET A 108 -0.02 18.70 -2.88
C MET A 108 -1.34 19.13 -2.25
N GLU A 109 -1.86 20.30 -2.62
CA GLU A 109 -3.11 20.81 -2.06
C GLU A 109 -4.31 19.98 -2.51
N TYR A 110 -4.34 19.59 -3.76
CA TYR A 110 -5.37 18.68 -4.28
C TYR A 110 -5.35 17.35 -3.54
N ASP A 111 -4.18 16.75 -3.38
CA ASP A 111 -4.02 15.46 -2.70
C ASP A 111 -4.45 15.53 -1.24
N LYS A 112 -4.06 16.58 -0.51
CA LYS A 112 -4.49 16.80 0.87
C LYS A 112 -5.99 16.97 1.00
N ASN A 113 -6.59 17.76 0.11
CA ASN A 113 -8.03 17.99 0.08
C ASN A 113 -8.79 16.69 -0.20
N TYR A 114 -8.31 15.90 -1.14
CA TYR A 114 -8.92 14.60 -1.46
C TYR A 114 -8.84 13.63 -0.28
N VAL A 115 -7.68 13.49 0.33
CA VAL A 115 -7.47 12.61 1.50
C VAL A 115 -8.37 13.04 2.67
N SER A 116 -8.60 14.34 2.85
CA SER A 116 -9.47 14.88 3.90
C SER A 116 -10.94 14.47 3.74
N THR A 117 -11.38 14.07 2.55
CA THR A 117 -12.73 13.54 2.34
C THR A 117 -12.95 12.14 2.94
N GLY A 118 -11.89 11.50 3.37
CA GLY A 118 -11.89 10.16 3.95
C GLY A 118 -11.45 9.09 2.95
N ILE A 119 -10.39 8.38 3.29
CA ILE A 119 -9.87 7.25 2.52
C ILE A 119 -9.50 6.10 3.46
N ASP A 120 -9.51 4.88 2.94
CA ASP A 120 -9.18 3.67 3.68
C ASP A 120 -7.75 3.20 3.42
N VAL A 121 -7.28 3.32 2.18
CA VAL A 121 -5.95 2.91 1.73
C VAL A 121 -5.25 4.09 1.06
N LEU A 122 -4.13 4.50 1.63
CA LEU A 122 -3.23 5.49 1.05
C LEU A 122 -2.01 4.79 0.46
N ILE A 123 -1.78 4.98 -0.83
CA ILE A 123 -0.62 4.47 -1.57
C ILE A 123 0.24 5.67 -1.94
N GLY A 124 1.55 5.58 -1.75
CA GLY A 124 2.39 6.69 -2.15
C GLY A 124 3.88 6.42 -2.20
N THR A 125 4.58 7.37 -2.80
CA THR A 125 6.04 7.39 -2.81
C THR A 125 6.59 7.90 -1.48
N PRO A 126 7.82 7.49 -1.07
CA PRO A 126 8.37 7.85 0.24
C PRO A 126 8.45 9.36 0.48
N ILE A 127 8.91 10.13 -0.52
CA ILE A 127 9.08 11.57 -0.40
C ILE A 127 7.72 12.25 -0.28
N LYS A 128 6.77 11.94 -1.16
CA LYS A 128 5.42 12.52 -1.13
C LYS A 128 4.70 12.23 0.18
N LEU A 129 4.73 10.99 0.64
CA LEU A 129 4.09 10.61 1.91
C LEU A 129 4.74 11.31 3.12
N SER A 130 6.06 11.47 3.11
CA SER A 130 6.77 12.20 4.15
C SER A 130 6.37 13.69 4.18
N GLU A 131 6.30 14.34 3.03
CA GLU A 131 5.88 15.74 2.91
C GLU A 131 4.42 15.94 3.34
N MET A 132 3.52 15.05 2.94
CA MET A 132 2.11 15.10 3.35
C MET A 132 1.96 14.90 4.86
N PHE A 133 2.69 13.95 5.44
CA PHE A 133 2.64 13.68 6.89
C PHE A 133 3.13 14.87 7.71
N THR A 134 4.27 15.47 7.34
CA THR A 134 4.85 16.62 8.05
C THR A 134 4.02 17.89 7.93
N THR A 135 3.16 17.98 6.92
CA THR A 135 2.24 19.11 6.69
C THR A 135 0.78 18.77 7.06
N ALA A 136 0.58 17.75 7.88
CA ALA A 136 -0.74 17.31 8.38
C ALA A 136 -1.75 16.90 7.28
N GLY A 137 -1.26 16.38 6.15
CA GLY A 137 -2.10 15.92 5.04
C GLY A 137 -2.83 14.61 5.31
N TYR A 138 -2.36 13.83 6.27
CA TYR A 138 -3.00 12.63 6.81
C TYR A 138 -2.44 12.30 8.20
N ASN A 139 -3.10 11.41 8.93
CA ASN A 139 -2.61 10.87 10.19
C ASN A 139 -2.59 9.33 10.17
N VAL A 140 -1.91 8.74 11.13
CA VAL A 140 -1.74 7.29 11.25
C VAL A 140 -2.46 6.70 12.47
N ASN A 141 -3.38 7.44 13.08
CA ASN A 141 -4.03 7.07 14.33
C ASN A 141 -4.91 5.82 14.21
N ARG A 142 -5.41 5.54 13.00
CA ARG A 142 -6.27 4.38 12.70
C ARG A 142 -5.56 3.31 11.89
N LEU A 143 -4.25 3.43 11.70
CA LEU A 143 -3.48 2.53 10.86
C LEU A 143 -3.48 1.11 11.43
N LYS A 144 -3.90 0.15 10.61
CA LYS A 144 -3.88 -1.29 10.90
C LYS A 144 -2.78 -2.02 10.14
N MET A 145 -2.43 -1.51 8.95
CA MET A 145 -1.44 -2.12 8.08
C MET A 145 -0.46 -1.06 7.56
N PHE A 146 0.83 -1.34 7.73
CA PHE A 146 1.91 -0.56 7.15
C PHE A 146 2.72 -1.48 6.23
N ILE A 147 2.81 -1.13 4.94
CA ILE A 147 3.35 -2.02 3.91
C ILE A 147 4.41 -1.31 3.08
N LEU A 148 5.55 -1.96 2.92
CA LEU A 148 6.58 -1.59 1.96
C LEU A 148 6.55 -2.59 0.81
N ASP A 149 6.14 -2.15 -0.37
CA ASP A 149 6.23 -2.96 -1.58
C ASP A 149 7.57 -2.69 -2.26
N ASP A 150 8.38 -3.74 -2.44
CA ASP A 150 9.76 -3.65 -2.92
C ASP A 150 10.64 -2.80 -2.00
N ALA A 151 10.87 -3.30 -0.78
CA ALA A 151 11.51 -2.55 0.29
C ALA A 151 12.96 -2.11 0.00
N ASP A 152 13.74 -2.90 -0.76
CA ASP A 152 15.16 -2.60 -1.01
C ASP A 152 15.39 -1.25 -1.70
N PRO A 153 14.74 -0.92 -2.85
CA PRO A 153 14.88 0.39 -3.47
C PRO A 153 14.42 1.54 -2.55
N ILE A 154 13.31 1.36 -1.82
CA ILE A 154 12.75 2.36 -0.91
C ILE A 154 13.73 2.68 0.23
N LEU A 155 14.33 1.66 0.83
CA LEU A 155 15.31 1.81 1.91
C LEU A 155 16.61 2.45 1.41
N LYS A 156 17.05 2.14 0.19
CA LYS A 156 18.22 2.79 -0.45
C LYS A 156 17.98 4.29 -0.65
N LEU A 157 16.83 4.69 -1.19
CA LEU A 157 16.47 6.11 -1.36
C LEU A 157 16.57 6.89 -0.05
N ARG A 158 16.07 6.33 1.04
CA ARG A 158 16.18 6.93 2.38
C ARG A 158 17.62 7.10 2.84
N HIS A 159 18.49 6.17 2.51
CA HIS A 159 19.91 6.20 2.88
C HIS A 159 20.68 7.28 2.10
N GLU A 160 20.39 7.43 0.82
CA GLU A 160 20.99 8.46 -0.05
C GLU A 160 20.57 9.87 0.35
N THR A 161 19.31 10.06 0.67
CA THR A 161 18.78 11.36 1.16
C THR A 161 19.45 11.79 2.46
N LYS A 162 19.71 10.85 3.39
CA LYS A 162 20.46 11.15 4.62
C LYS A 162 21.93 11.46 4.36
N LYS A 163 22.58 10.79 3.40
CA LYS A 163 23.97 11.09 3.00
C LYS A 163 24.09 12.47 2.37
N ASN A 164 23.14 12.86 1.53
CA ASN A 164 23.14 14.18 0.87
C ASN A 164 22.88 15.30 1.89
N LYS A 165 21.99 15.13 2.87
CA LYS A 165 21.81 16.11 3.97
C LYS A 165 23.08 16.27 4.80
N ARG A 166 23.82 15.19 5.08
CA ARG A 166 25.10 15.26 5.82
C ARG A 166 26.22 15.94 5.02
N LYS A 167 26.21 15.84 3.69
CA LYS A 167 27.17 16.55 2.82
C LYS A 167 26.90 18.06 2.78
N VAL A 168 25.64 18.46 2.74
CA VAL A 168 25.25 19.89 2.74
C VAL A 168 25.59 20.56 4.08
N THR A 169 25.41 19.88 5.21
CA THR A 169 25.77 20.43 6.53
C THR A 169 27.29 20.49 6.78
N ARG A 170 28.10 19.71 6.08
CA ARG A 170 29.59 19.77 6.18
C ARG A 170 30.24 20.82 5.28
N GLY A 171 29.49 21.46 4.41
CA GLY A 171 29.98 22.51 3.51
C GLY A 171 29.83 23.95 4.01
N PHE A 172 29.39 24.11 5.27
CA PHE A 172 29.19 25.42 5.92
C PHE A 172 30.05 25.62 7.19
N ASP A 173 31.02 24.75 7.41
CA ASP A 173 32.04 24.94 8.46
C ASP A 173 33.33 25.56 7.87
#